data_d859731c2af23f6b26ecae42f73c022f
#
_entry.id   d859731c2af23f6b26ecae42f73c022f
#
_cell.length_a   1.000
_cell.length_b   1.000
_cell.length_c   1.000
_cell.angle_alpha   90.00
_cell.angle_beta   90.00
_cell.angle_gamma   90.00
#
_symmetry.space_group_name_H-M   'P 1'
#
loop_
_entity.id
_entity.type
_entity.pdbx_description
1 polymer ?
#
loop_
_entity_poly.entity_id
_entity_poly.type
_entity_poly.pdbx_seq_one_letter_code
_entity_poly.pdbx_strand_id
1 'polypeptide(L)'
;MGATVGATLIGGSMVASVVNAQVGQAPVKDETVTTLDPADWASVRAQFKLSPEIVHISNFFLASNPKPVRDAMARHRQAFDENPYTYLEDNMFAKPEDMVWRKVCSAAAEYTGGRAEDIALTTSTTQGLAMIYNGLKLRPDQEILTTHHEWYTHDEAMRLAVVKWGGSIRRIDLYEGPEDVSVDAIVARIEAAIKPSTRILAMTWVHSGTGVRLPLKDIGTLVTRLNRERAEADQIIYVIDGVHGFGCSEAQVASLGCDFFSAGTHKWILGPHGTGLVWAREGQWAQITPTIPTIMAAEPGNAWRQQRDPQGETQAAWVSPGGFLAFENQWGVIEAFEFVKKIGRKRIADRVAELNGQLKEGLAKLPNVHLHTPRCAEFSAGIVCCDVKGWTPKDVVAKLKAQKIIASATPYRHSTVRFSAGIINTPEDIEKTLKVMRTFA
;
A
#
# COMPACT_ATOMS: atom_id res chain seq x y z
N MET A 1 -3.90 59.18 33.44
CA MET A 1 -5.32 59.08 33.05
C MET A 1 -5.58 57.67 32.67
N GLY A 2 -6.19 56.93 33.55
CA GLY A 2 -6.54 55.50 33.33
C GLY A 2 -7.87 55.37 32.59
N ALA A 3 -7.97 54.37 31.79
CA ALA A 3 -9.25 53.90 31.27
C ALA A 3 -9.34 52.37 31.49
N THR A 4 -10.11 51.98 32.48
CA THR A 4 -10.51 50.63 32.82
C THR A 4 -11.66 50.25 31.89
N VAL A 5 -11.51 49.14 31.11
CA VAL A 5 -12.63 48.56 30.37
C VAL A 5 -13.07 47.29 31.12
N GLY A 6 -14.26 47.37 31.64
CA GLY A 6 -14.93 46.28 32.34
C GLY A 6 -15.44 45.20 31.34
N ALA A 7 -15.13 43.95 31.62
CA ALA A 7 -15.71 42.82 30.94
C ALA A 7 -17.00 42.36 31.66
N THR A 8 -18.12 42.44 30.98
CA THR A 8 -19.42 41.94 31.45
C THR A 8 -19.50 40.45 31.08
N LEU A 9 -19.51 39.60 32.10
CA LEU A 9 -19.83 38.17 31.98
C LEU A 9 -21.33 37.99 31.85
N ILE A 10 -21.81 37.55 30.71
CA ILE A 10 -23.17 37.03 30.54
C ILE A 10 -23.13 35.52 30.75
N GLY A 11 -23.61 35.09 31.90
CA GLY A 11 -23.84 33.69 32.23
C GLY A 11 -25.05 33.13 31.46
N GLY A 12 -24.79 32.23 30.51
CA GLY A 12 -25.79 31.40 29.88
C GLY A 12 -25.55 29.94 30.28
N SER A 13 -26.33 29.41 31.24
CA SER A 13 -26.39 27.98 31.55
C SER A 13 -26.97 27.22 30.36
N MET A 14 -26.14 26.58 29.53
CA MET A 14 -26.56 25.49 28.66
C MET A 14 -26.52 24.19 29.46
N VAL A 15 -27.68 23.69 29.84
CA VAL A 15 -27.84 22.32 30.33
C VAL A 15 -27.59 21.40 29.13
N ALA A 16 -26.42 20.81 29.06
CA ALA A 16 -26.12 19.74 28.13
C ALA A 16 -26.87 18.49 28.62
N SER A 17 -27.93 18.12 27.91
CA SER A 17 -28.56 16.81 28.03
C SER A 17 -27.57 15.75 27.57
N VAL A 18 -26.90 15.08 28.50
CA VAL A 18 -26.14 13.88 28.23
C VAL A 18 -27.13 12.78 27.85
N VAL A 19 -27.33 12.57 26.56
CA VAL A 19 -27.99 11.36 26.07
C VAL A 19 -27.02 10.22 26.31
N ASN A 20 -27.20 9.49 27.40
CA ASN A 20 -26.58 8.19 27.61
C ASN A 20 -27.19 7.21 26.60
N ALA A 21 -26.58 7.16 25.39
CA ALA A 21 -26.75 6.02 24.51
C ALA A 21 -25.98 4.85 25.15
N GLN A 22 -26.65 4.06 25.97
CA GLN A 22 -26.21 2.73 26.27
C GLN A 22 -26.17 1.96 24.95
N VAL A 23 -24.99 1.89 24.36
CA VAL A 23 -24.67 0.89 23.34
C VAL A 23 -24.71 -0.44 24.09
N GLY A 24 -25.85 -1.09 24.06
CA GLY A 24 -26.01 -2.45 24.55
C GLY A 24 -25.02 -3.32 23.79
N GLN A 25 -23.94 -3.71 24.44
CA GLN A 25 -23.09 -4.80 23.97
C GLN A 25 -23.95 -6.06 24.03
N ALA A 26 -24.49 -6.45 22.86
CA ALA A 26 -24.98 -7.81 22.70
C ALA A 26 -23.80 -8.75 23.07
N PRO A 27 -24.04 -9.81 23.87
CA PRO A 27 -22.98 -10.73 24.21
C PRO A 27 -22.37 -11.25 22.90
N VAL A 28 -21.04 -11.13 22.77
CA VAL A 28 -20.29 -11.71 21.67
C VAL A 28 -20.59 -13.20 21.74
N LYS A 29 -21.46 -13.70 20.85
CA LYS A 29 -21.68 -15.13 20.70
C LYS A 29 -20.33 -15.71 20.35
N ASP A 30 -19.93 -16.73 21.12
CA ASP A 30 -18.72 -17.52 20.89
C ASP A 30 -18.72 -17.94 19.42
N GLU A 31 -17.83 -17.33 18.64
CA GLU A 31 -17.73 -17.61 17.20
C GLU A 31 -17.26 -19.06 17.10
N THR A 32 -18.08 -19.94 16.60
CA THR A 32 -17.65 -21.29 16.22
C THR A 32 -16.37 -21.16 15.39
N VAL A 33 -15.27 -21.66 15.95
CA VAL A 33 -13.93 -21.56 15.36
C VAL A 33 -13.95 -22.27 14.02
N THR A 34 -14.16 -21.52 12.93
CA THR A 34 -14.04 -22.07 11.59
C THR A 34 -12.54 -22.18 11.30
N THR A 35 -12.01 -23.38 11.39
CA THR A 35 -10.61 -23.66 11.03
C THR A 35 -10.40 -23.29 9.57
N LEU A 36 -9.34 -22.52 9.29
CA LEU A 36 -9.01 -22.15 7.92
C LEU A 36 -8.61 -23.41 7.12
N ASP A 37 -9.38 -23.73 6.09
CA ASP A 37 -8.95 -24.55 4.98
C ASP A 37 -8.48 -23.63 3.84
N PRO A 38 -7.17 -23.51 3.60
CA PRO A 38 -6.65 -22.63 2.56
C PRO A 38 -6.96 -23.11 1.15
N ALA A 39 -7.39 -24.37 0.97
CA ALA A 39 -7.79 -24.92 -0.32
C ALA A 39 -9.25 -24.59 -0.67
N ASP A 40 -10.07 -24.18 0.27
CA ASP A 40 -11.48 -23.82 0.06
C ASP A 40 -11.69 -22.30 0.17
N TRP A 41 -12.14 -21.67 -0.93
CA TRP A 41 -12.44 -20.24 -0.94
C TRP A 41 -13.61 -19.83 -0.04
N ALA A 42 -14.55 -20.74 0.23
CA ALA A 42 -15.62 -20.48 1.19
C ALA A 42 -15.06 -20.40 2.61
N SER A 43 -14.14 -21.32 2.98
CA SER A 43 -13.41 -21.28 4.25
C SER A 43 -12.55 -20.03 4.39
N VAL A 44 -11.84 -19.61 3.33
CA VAL A 44 -11.07 -18.36 3.30
C VAL A 44 -11.99 -17.16 3.53
N ARG A 45 -13.12 -17.07 2.81
CA ARG A 45 -14.10 -15.99 2.97
C ARG A 45 -14.71 -15.95 4.38
N ALA A 46 -14.95 -17.09 4.99
CA ALA A 46 -15.50 -17.20 6.35
C ALA A 46 -14.58 -16.58 7.43
N GLN A 47 -13.30 -16.35 7.12
CA GLN A 47 -12.39 -15.65 8.04
C GLN A 47 -12.70 -14.14 8.19
N PHE A 48 -13.56 -13.58 7.33
CA PHE A 48 -13.86 -12.15 7.31
C PHE A 48 -15.25 -11.85 7.86
N LYS A 49 -15.39 -10.76 8.64
CA LYS A 49 -16.68 -10.25 9.16
C LYS A 49 -17.33 -9.28 8.16
N LEU A 50 -17.52 -9.73 6.93
CA LEU A 50 -18.16 -8.92 5.89
C LEU A 50 -19.69 -9.06 5.97
N SER A 51 -20.41 -7.95 5.75
CA SER A 51 -21.85 -7.99 5.58
C SER A 51 -22.23 -8.86 4.38
N PRO A 52 -23.06 -9.91 4.56
CA PRO A 52 -23.45 -10.80 3.46
C PRO A 52 -24.35 -10.10 2.42
N GLU A 53 -24.93 -8.94 2.77
CA GLU A 53 -25.81 -8.18 1.90
C GLU A 53 -25.04 -7.29 0.91
N ILE A 54 -23.74 -7.08 1.13
CA ILE A 54 -22.92 -6.13 0.38
C ILE A 54 -21.91 -6.88 -0.47
N VAL A 55 -21.88 -6.58 -1.76
CA VAL A 55 -20.80 -7.01 -2.66
C VAL A 55 -19.66 -6.00 -2.57
N HIS A 56 -18.58 -6.40 -1.91
CA HIS A 56 -17.37 -5.58 -1.79
C HIS A 56 -16.47 -5.80 -2.99
N ILE A 57 -16.58 -4.96 -4.02
CA ILE A 57 -15.75 -5.02 -5.23
C ILE A 57 -14.82 -3.81 -5.31
N SER A 58 -14.20 -3.48 -4.16
CA SER A 58 -13.28 -2.35 -3.98
C SER A 58 -12.07 -2.70 -3.11
N ASN A 59 -11.54 -3.93 -3.26
CA ASN A 59 -10.45 -4.48 -2.43
C ASN A 59 -9.15 -3.66 -2.48
N PHE A 60 -8.95 -2.90 -3.56
CA PHE A 60 -7.79 -2.00 -3.70
C PHE A 60 -7.77 -0.86 -2.67
N PHE A 61 -8.91 -0.54 -2.04
CA PHE A 61 -9.01 0.65 -1.18
C PHE A 61 -8.55 0.35 0.25
N LEU A 62 -9.30 -0.49 0.93
CA LEU A 62 -9.04 -0.89 2.31
C LEU A 62 -9.60 -2.28 2.55
N ALA A 63 -8.78 -3.20 3.05
CA ALA A 63 -9.22 -4.57 3.29
C ALA A 63 -9.89 -4.73 4.66
N SER A 64 -10.87 -5.63 4.75
CA SER A 64 -11.28 -6.22 6.02
C SER A 64 -10.18 -7.16 6.51
N ASN A 65 -9.93 -7.17 7.81
CA ASN A 65 -8.94 -8.09 8.37
C ASN A 65 -9.51 -9.49 8.56
N PRO A 66 -8.77 -10.57 8.22
CA PRO A 66 -9.18 -11.93 8.52
C PRO A 66 -9.11 -12.23 10.02
N LYS A 67 -9.78 -13.27 10.47
CA LYS A 67 -9.88 -13.63 11.91
C LYS A 67 -8.52 -13.69 12.62
N PRO A 68 -7.46 -14.34 12.09
CA PRO A 68 -6.16 -14.36 12.79
C PRO A 68 -5.60 -12.98 13.09
N VAL A 69 -5.73 -12.04 12.14
CA VAL A 69 -5.26 -10.66 12.30
C VAL A 69 -6.08 -9.93 13.36
N ARG A 70 -7.42 -10.06 13.32
CA ARG A 70 -8.30 -9.44 14.34
C ARG A 70 -8.00 -9.97 15.74
N ASP A 71 -7.80 -11.28 15.88
CA ASP A 71 -7.50 -11.92 17.15
C ASP A 71 -6.14 -11.46 17.70
N ALA A 72 -5.13 -11.32 16.86
CA ALA A 72 -3.82 -10.78 17.25
C ALA A 72 -3.93 -9.35 17.75
N MET A 73 -4.60 -8.48 16.99
CA MET A 73 -4.83 -7.10 17.40
C MET A 73 -5.55 -7.03 18.75
N ALA A 74 -6.57 -7.87 18.96
CA ALA A 74 -7.33 -7.92 20.22
C ALA A 74 -6.45 -8.38 21.40
N ARG A 75 -5.63 -9.43 21.19
CA ARG A 75 -4.69 -9.92 22.24
C ARG A 75 -3.67 -8.85 22.63
N HIS A 76 -3.04 -8.22 21.65
CA HIS A 76 -2.06 -7.16 21.93
C HIS A 76 -2.71 -5.97 22.62
N ARG A 77 -3.92 -5.56 22.17
CA ARG A 77 -4.68 -4.49 22.80
C ARG A 77 -5.02 -4.79 24.24
N GLN A 78 -5.55 -5.98 24.52
CA GLN A 78 -5.87 -6.40 25.87
C GLN A 78 -4.62 -6.40 26.77
N ALA A 79 -3.49 -6.94 26.30
CA ALA A 79 -2.26 -6.97 27.07
C ALA A 79 -1.71 -5.57 27.39
N PHE A 80 -1.83 -4.62 26.45
CA PHE A 80 -1.52 -3.21 26.71
C PHE A 80 -2.46 -2.57 27.73
N ASP A 81 -3.76 -2.87 27.67
CA ASP A 81 -4.73 -2.33 28.62
C ASP A 81 -4.52 -2.90 30.04
N GLU A 82 -4.05 -4.15 30.17
CA GLU A 82 -3.76 -4.81 31.44
C GLU A 82 -2.43 -4.33 32.09
N ASN A 83 -1.35 -4.19 31.29
CA ASN A 83 -0.05 -3.76 31.78
C ASN A 83 0.79 -3.09 30.68
N PRO A 84 0.57 -1.80 30.38
CA PRO A 84 1.18 -1.13 29.25
C PRO A 84 2.71 -1.04 29.33
N TYR A 85 3.26 -0.83 30.53
CA TYR A 85 4.70 -0.65 30.72
C TYR A 85 5.47 -1.97 30.49
N THR A 86 5.17 -2.99 31.27
CA THR A 86 5.90 -4.27 31.20
C THR A 86 5.67 -4.95 29.84
N TYR A 87 4.44 -4.91 29.32
CA TYR A 87 4.16 -5.50 28.03
C TYR A 87 4.94 -4.85 26.90
N LEU A 88 5.08 -3.53 26.91
CA LEU A 88 5.91 -2.83 25.94
C LEU A 88 7.39 -3.16 26.12
N GLU A 89 7.90 -3.13 27.37
CA GLU A 89 9.30 -3.42 27.70
C GLU A 89 9.70 -4.80 27.20
N ASP A 90 8.90 -5.82 27.52
CA ASP A 90 9.17 -7.24 27.18
C ASP A 90 9.10 -7.52 25.66
N ASN A 91 8.37 -6.70 24.88
CA ASN A 91 8.13 -6.96 23.45
C ASN A 91 8.88 -5.99 22.51
N MET A 92 9.24 -4.80 22.98
CA MET A 92 9.92 -3.78 22.18
C MET A 92 11.41 -3.64 22.50
N PHE A 93 11.77 -3.75 23.79
CA PHE A 93 13.13 -3.50 24.30
C PHE A 93 13.79 -4.78 24.86
N ALA A 94 13.22 -5.93 24.60
CA ALA A 94 13.75 -7.24 24.91
C ALA A 94 15.07 -7.55 24.19
N LYS A 95 15.54 -8.79 24.32
CA LYS A 95 16.63 -9.27 23.47
C LYS A 95 16.22 -9.24 21.98
N PRO A 96 17.17 -9.02 21.05
CA PRO A 96 16.87 -8.85 19.63
C PRO A 96 15.96 -9.95 19.03
N GLU A 97 16.14 -11.20 19.44
CA GLU A 97 15.35 -12.36 19.01
C GLU A 97 13.91 -12.35 19.51
N ASP A 98 13.64 -11.65 20.61
CA ASP A 98 12.32 -11.57 21.26
C ASP A 98 11.52 -10.33 20.82
N MET A 99 12.19 -9.31 20.29
CA MET A 99 11.55 -8.07 19.86
C MET A 99 10.49 -8.32 18.78
N VAL A 100 9.23 -7.99 19.06
CA VAL A 100 8.11 -8.28 18.14
C VAL A 100 8.24 -7.51 16.83
N TRP A 101 8.71 -6.27 16.84
CA TRP A 101 8.93 -5.52 15.60
C TRP A 101 9.93 -6.19 14.65
N ARG A 102 10.98 -6.89 15.20
CA ARG A 102 11.90 -7.69 14.39
C ARG A 102 11.23 -8.92 13.80
N LYS A 103 10.32 -9.55 14.56
CA LYS A 103 9.49 -10.66 14.05
C LYS A 103 8.57 -10.20 12.93
N VAL A 104 8.03 -8.96 13.00
CA VAL A 104 7.30 -8.33 11.87
C VAL A 104 8.20 -8.17 10.65
N CYS A 105 9.43 -7.64 10.83
CA CYS A 105 10.40 -7.53 9.74
C CYS A 105 10.75 -8.91 9.13
N SER A 106 10.91 -9.94 9.98
CA SER A 106 11.20 -11.31 9.50
C SER A 106 10.05 -11.89 8.68
N ALA A 107 8.80 -11.74 9.14
CA ALA A 107 7.62 -12.19 8.39
C ALA A 107 7.47 -11.45 7.06
N ALA A 108 7.73 -10.14 7.06
CA ALA A 108 7.74 -9.33 5.84
C ALA A 108 8.86 -9.75 4.88
N ALA A 109 10.07 -10.02 5.40
CA ALA A 109 11.23 -10.44 4.63
C ALA A 109 11.01 -11.81 3.96
N GLU A 110 10.44 -12.77 4.68
CA GLU A 110 10.06 -14.07 4.11
C GLU A 110 9.06 -13.91 2.94
N TYR A 111 8.12 -12.97 3.09
CA TYR A 111 7.17 -12.69 2.02
C TYR A 111 7.79 -11.90 0.86
N THR A 112 8.68 -10.95 1.09
CA THR A 112 9.31 -10.15 0.03
C THR A 112 10.46 -10.87 -0.69
N GLY A 113 11.01 -11.91 -0.07
CA GLY A 113 12.19 -12.64 -0.56
C GLY A 113 13.52 -11.98 -0.19
N GLY A 114 13.53 -11.12 0.85
CA GLY A 114 14.71 -10.44 1.38
C GLY A 114 15.10 -10.93 2.78
N ARG A 115 15.83 -10.09 3.51
CA ARG A 115 16.23 -10.29 4.89
C ARG A 115 15.47 -9.32 5.80
N ALA A 116 15.39 -9.61 7.10
CA ALA A 116 14.74 -8.72 8.06
C ALA A 116 15.39 -7.32 8.11
N GLU A 117 16.70 -7.26 7.89
CA GLU A 117 17.50 -6.03 7.82
C GLU A 117 17.20 -5.18 6.59
N ASP A 118 16.54 -5.75 5.58
CA ASP A 118 16.13 -5.04 4.37
C ASP A 118 14.79 -4.30 4.55
N ILE A 119 14.09 -4.51 5.69
CA ILE A 119 12.73 -4.00 5.95
C ILE A 119 12.73 -2.84 6.95
N ALA A 120 12.25 -1.68 6.53
CA ALA A 120 11.81 -0.61 7.41
C ALA A 120 10.29 -0.62 7.56
N LEU A 121 9.80 -0.50 8.81
CA LEU A 121 8.37 -0.47 9.08
C LEU A 121 7.83 0.96 8.92
N THR A 122 6.63 1.09 8.37
CA THR A 122 5.95 2.37 8.15
C THR A 122 4.47 2.25 8.50
N THR A 123 3.76 3.38 8.46
CA THR A 123 2.30 3.39 8.67
C THR A 123 1.51 3.29 7.37
N SER A 124 2.16 3.51 6.22
CA SER A 124 1.51 3.51 4.91
C SER A 124 2.53 3.57 3.78
N THR A 125 2.10 3.26 2.56
CA THR A 125 2.88 3.52 1.33
C THR A 125 3.29 4.98 1.23
N THR A 126 2.38 5.92 1.52
CA THR A 126 2.65 7.36 1.47
C THR A 126 3.82 7.76 2.36
N GLN A 127 3.85 7.27 3.60
CA GLN A 127 4.96 7.52 4.51
C GLN A 127 6.25 6.89 3.99
N GLY A 128 6.20 5.65 3.52
CA GLY A 128 7.37 4.94 2.99
C GLY A 128 7.99 5.65 1.77
N LEU A 129 7.16 6.06 0.80
CA LEU A 129 7.61 6.83 -0.37
C LEU A 129 8.20 8.18 0.04
N ALA A 130 7.56 8.89 0.97
CA ALA A 130 8.07 10.16 1.48
C ALA A 130 9.44 9.98 2.18
N MET A 131 9.63 8.90 2.93
CA MET A 131 10.91 8.58 3.57
C MET A 131 12.00 8.28 2.54
N ILE A 132 11.70 7.52 1.49
CA ILE A 132 12.64 7.23 0.41
C ILE A 132 13.05 8.52 -0.29
N TYR A 133 12.11 9.27 -0.87
CA TYR A 133 12.43 10.45 -1.69
C TYR A 133 13.07 11.57 -0.88
N ASN A 134 12.60 11.83 0.34
CA ASN A 134 13.18 12.87 1.18
C ASN A 134 14.51 12.44 1.82
N GLY A 135 14.80 11.16 1.88
CA GLY A 135 16.07 10.60 2.36
C GLY A 135 17.14 10.52 1.27
N LEU A 136 16.76 10.34 0.01
CA LEU A 136 17.66 10.34 -1.14
C LEU A 136 18.08 11.77 -1.49
N LYS A 137 19.39 12.05 -1.47
CA LYS A 137 19.91 13.36 -1.87
C LYS A 137 19.92 13.49 -3.38
N LEU A 138 19.34 14.58 -3.89
CA LEU A 138 19.40 14.99 -5.28
C LEU A 138 20.32 16.19 -5.44
N ARG A 139 21.13 16.21 -6.50
CA ARG A 139 21.83 17.41 -6.92
C ARG A 139 20.92 18.27 -7.81
N PRO A 140 21.16 19.60 -7.90
CA PRO A 140 20.32 20.48 -8.73
C PRO A 140 20.30 20.11 -10.22
N ASP A 141 21.33 19.45 -10.73
CA ASP A 141 21.46 18.99 -12.12
C ASP A 141 20.79 17.64 -12.38
N GLN A 142 20.29 16.95 -11.35
CA GLN A 142 19.64 15.64 -11.44
C GLN A 142 18.13 15.72 -11.57
N GLU A 143 17.53 14.67 -12.12
CA GLU A 143 16.08 14.56 -12.25
C GLU A 143 15.54 13.26 -11.67
N ILE A 144 14.27 13.30 -11.28
CA ILE A 144 13.39 12.14 -11.08
C ILE A 144 12.61 11.95 -12.37
N LEU A 145 12.76 10.79 -13.00
CA LEU A 145 11.92 10.35 -14.12
C LEU A 145 10.77 9.52 -13.59
N THR A 146 9.55 9.90 -13.92
CA THR A 146 8.32 9.21 -13.51
C THR A 146 7.26 9.27 -14.62
N THR A 147 6.01 8.89 -14.31
CA THR A 147 4.92 8.84 -15.29
C THR A 147 3.76 9.77 -14.93
N HIS A 148 2.87 10.05 -15.90
CA HIS A 148 1.59 10.72 -15.65
C HIS A 148 0.54 9.81 -15.01
N HIS A 149 0.85 8.51 -14.79
CA HIS A 149 -0.06 7.51 -14.22
C HIS A 149 0.05 7.37 -12.70
N GLU A 150 0.98 8.12 -12.06
CA GLU A 150 1.25 8.01 -10.64
C GLU A 150 0.08 8.51 -9.78
N TRP A 151 -0.06 7.91 -8.60
CA TRP A 151 -1.00 8.40 -7.60
C TRP A 151 -0.51 9.73 -7.01
N TYR A 152 -1.46 10.62 -6.68
CA TYR A 152 -1.17 11.95 -6.13
C TYR A 152 -0.10 11.96 -5.03
N THR A 153 -0.19 11.07 -4.02
CA THR A 153 0.76 11.09 -2.90
C THR A 153 2.16 10.61 -3.29
N HIS A 154 2.29 9.78 -4.32
CA HIS A 154 3.57 9.40 -4.92
C HIS A 154 4.20 10.60 -5.64
N ASP A 155 3.43 11.26 -6.49
CA ASP A 155 3.87 12.46 -7.21
C ASP A 155 4.26 13.59 -6.24
N GLU A 156 3.46 13.81 -5.19
CA GLU A 156 3.72 14.84 -4.18
C GLU A 156 4.96 14.53 -3.34
N ALA A 157 5.23 13.26 -3.02
CA ALA A 157 6.44 12.87 -2.31
C ALA A 157 7.71 13.22 -3.10
N MET A 158 7.70 13.02 -4.43
CA MET A 158 8.78 13.44 -5.32
C MET A 158 8.91 14.98 -5.38
N ARG A 159 7.78 15.70 -5.49
CA ARG A 159 7.76 17.17 -5.50
C ARG A 159 8.38 17.74 -4.23
N LEU A 160 8.03 17.21 -3.06
CA LEU A 160 8.58 17.64 -1.78
C LEU A 160 10.08 17.37 -1.67
N ALA A 161 10.58 16.26 -2.22
CA ALA A 161 11.99 15.97 -2.28
C ALA A 161 12.76 16.98 -3.15
N VAL A 162 12.21 17.32 -4.32
CA VAL A 162 12.80 18.36 -5.20
C VAL A 162 12.81 19.74 -4.53
N VAL A 163 11.76 20.09 -3.80
CA VAL A 163 11.73 21.35 -3.01
C VAL A 163 12.85 21.36 -1.95
N LYS A 164 13.12 20.21 -1.34
CA LYS A 164 14.12 20.08 -0.28
C LYS A 164 15.56 20.08 -0.81
N TRP A 165 15.81 19.32 -1.88
CA TRP A 165 17.17 19.00 -2.33
C TRP A 165 17.59 19.77 -3.60
N GLY A 166 16.64 20.29 -4.36
CA GLY A 166 16.85 20.76 -5.73
C GLY A 166 16.58 19.64 -6.75
N GLY A 167 17.01 19.86 -8.00
CA GLY A 167 16.74 18.95 -9.10
C GLY A 167 15.39 19.21 -9.77
N SER A 168 14.90 18.24 -10.55
CA SER A 168 13.67 18.38 -11.32
C SER A 168 12.88 17.08 -11.37
N ILE A 169 11.61 17.16 -11.80
CA ILE A 169 10.76 16.01 -12.07
C ILE A 169 10.34 16.05 -13.54
N ARG A 170 10.53 14.96 -14.24
CA ARG A 170 10.03 14.80 -15.60
C ARG A 170 9.09 13.59 -15.67
N ARG A 171 7.95 13.80 -16.30
CA ARG A 171 6.89 12.81 -16.44
C ARG A 171 6.76 12.40 -17.90
N ILE A 172 6.50 11.11 -18.13
CA ILE A 172 6.27 10.53 -19.44
C ILE A 172 4.99 9.69 -19.46
N ASP A 173 4.44 9.51 -20.64
CA ASP A 173 3.37 8.55 -20.88
C ASP A 173 3.97 7.21 -21.32
N LEU A 174 3.60 6.12 -20.65
CA LEU A 174 4.09 4.77 -20.97
C LEU A 174 3.21 4.08 -22.01
N TYR A 175 1.95 4.48 -22.13
CA TYR A 175 0.95 3.95 -23.06
C TYR A 175 -0.15 5.00 -23.25
N GLU A 176 -0.89 4.91 -24.34
CA GLU A 176 -2.06 5.73 -24.61
C GLU A 176 -3.35 4.99 -24.25
N GLY A 177 -3.41 3.71 -24.58
CA GLY A 177 -4.53 2.83 -24.28
C GLY A 177 -4.08 1.43 -23.84
N PRO A 178 -5.02 0.57 -23.41
CA PRO A 178 -4.68 -0.78 -22.94
C PRO A 178 -4.09 -1.68 -24.04
N GLU A 179 -4.37 -1.37 -25.32
CA GLU A 179 -3.85 -2.06 -26.48
C GLU A 179 -2.37 -1.79 -26.76
N ASP A 180 -1.84 -0.66 -26.29
CA ASP A 180 -0.43 -0.26 -26.47
C ASP A 180 0.51 -0.87 -25.42
N VAL A 181 -0.07 -1.59 -24.45
CA VAL A 181 0.70 -2.13 -23.33
C VAL A 181 1.39 -3.42 -23.73
N SER A 182 2.72 -3.35 -23.82
CA SER A 182 3.61 -4.51 -24.02
C SER A 182 4.93 -4.27 -23.26
N VAL A 183 5.69 -5.36 -23.01
CA VAL A 183 7.00 -5.25 -22.36
C VAL A 183 7.92 -4.36 -23.21
N ASP A 184 8.06 -4.66 -24.49
CA ASP A 184 8.97 -3.96 -25.39
C ASP A 184 8.61 -2.46 -25.52
N ALA A 185 7.32 -2.13 -25.67
CA ALA A 185 6.89 -0.75 -25.79
C ALA A 185 7.17 0.07 -24.52
N ILE A 186 6.86 -0.49 -23.34
CA ILE A 186 7.10 0.18 -22.04
C ILE A 186 8.60 0.36 -21.81
N VAL A 187 9.41 -0.69 -22.00
CA VAL A 187 10.87 -0.64 -21.80
C VAL A 187 11.51 0.34 -22.76
N ALA A 188 11.15 0.32 -24.05
CA ALA A 188 11.67 1.24 -25.05
C ALA A 188 11.33 2.70 -24.74
N ARG A 189 10.10 3.00 -24.30
CA ARG A 189 9.68 4.38 -23.91
C ARG A 189 10.48 4.87 -22.71
N ILE A 190 10.71 4.03 -21.70
CA ILE A 190 11.53 4.37 -20.54
C ILE A 190 12.99 4.59 -20.96
N GLU A 191 13.55 3.70 -21.75
CA GLU A 191 14.93 3.80 -22.24
C GLU A 191 15.17 5.10 -23.02
N ALA A 192 14.30 5.41 -23.96
CA ALA A 192 14.36 6.65 -24.74
C ALA A 192 14.22 7.91 -23.89
N ALA A 193 13.54 7.80 -22.74
CA ALA A 193 13.34 8.91 -21.83
C ALA A 193 14.51 9.11 -20.85
N ILE A 194 15.31 8.07 -20.53
CA ILE A 194 16.43 8.18 -19.59
C ILE A 194 17.51 9.11 -20.14
N LYS A 195 17.98 10.05 -19.31
CA LYS A 195 19.05 11.00 -19.61
C LYS A 195 20.25 10.78 -18.69
N PRO A 196 21.44 11.35 -18.99
CA PRO A 196 22.55 11.36 -18.03
C PRO A 196 22.16 11.94 -16.66
N SER A 197 21.30 12.96 -16.64
CA SER A 197 20.76 13.59 -15.42
C SER A 197 19.73 12.75 -14.64
N THR A 198 19.21 11.66 -15.21
CA THR A 198 18.21 10.82 -14.53
C THR A 198 18.87 10.05 -13.38
N ARG A 199 18.58 10.45 -12.14
CA ARG A 199 19.09 9.85 -10.91
C ARG A 199 18.09 8.89 -10.27
N ILE A 200 16.80 9.19 -10.35
CA ILE A 200 15.74 8.33 -9.79
C ILE A 200 14.77 7.97 -10.91
N LEU A 201 14.49 6.68 -11.05
CA LEU A 201 13.39 6.15 -11.85
C LEU A 201 12.26 5.73 -10.87
N ALA A 202 11.16 6.47 -10.87
CA ALA A 202 10.06 6.31 -9.95
C ALA A 202 8.83 5.76 -10.68
N MET A 203 8.36 4.55 -10.31
CA MET A 203 7.26 3.86 -11.01
C MET A 203 6.28 3.24 -10.02
N THR A 204 5.00 3.18 -10.40
CA THR A 204 3.97 2.40 -9.70
C THR A 204 3.80 1.04 -10.35
N TRP A 205 3.77 -0.05 -9.57
CA TRP A 205 3.64 -1.41 -10.08
C TRP A 205 2.32 -1.66 -10.81
N VAL A 206 1.21 -1.26 -10.20
CA VAL A 206 -0.13 -1.36 -10.79
C VAL A 206 -0.81 0.00 -10.72
N HIS A 207 -1.05 0.61 -11.85
CA HIS A 207 -1.65 1.95 -11.93
C HIS A 207 -3.11 1.92 -11.48
N SER A 208 -3.43 2.64 -10.41
CA SER A 208 -4.78 2.61 -9.82
C SER A 208 -5.83 3.39 -10.64
N GLY A 209 -5.41 4.15 -11.64
CA GLY A 209 -6.31 4.86 -12.58
C GLY A 209 -6.69 4.05 -13.80
N THR A 210 -5.89 3.02 -14.17
CA THR A 210 -6.09 2.22 -15.38
C THR A 210 -6.08 0.71 -15.12
N GLY A 211 -5.52 0.25 -13.99
CA GLY A 211 -5.32 -1.17 -13.70
C GLY A 211 -4.15 -1.82 -14.46
N VAL A 212 -3.37 -1.04 -15.22
CA VAL A 212 -2.19 -1.55 -15.92
C VAL A 212 -1.12 -1.98 -14.92
N ARG A 213 -0.59 -3.20 -15.10
CA ARG A 213 0.53 -3.75 -14.35
C ARG A 213 1.81 -3.60 -15.16
N LEU A 214 2.81 -2.90 -14.62
CA LEU A 214 4.11 -2.70 -15.27
C LEU A 214 5.00 -3.95 -15.18
N PRO A 215 5.83 -4.21 -16.21
CA PRO A 215 6.83 -5.27 -16.25
C PRO A 215 8.09 -4.88 -15.47
N LEU A 216 7.99 -4.82 -14.12
CA LEU A 216 9.04 -4.23 -13.26
C LEU A 216 10.39 -4.93 -13.40
N LYS A 217 10.41 -6.26 -13.59
CA LYS A 217 11.64 -7.04 -13.75
C LYS A 217 12.40 -6.64 -15.01
N ASP A 218 11.69 -6.41 -16.11
CA ASP A 218 12.27 -6.00 -17.38
C ASP A 218 12.83 -4.58 -17.31
N ILE A 219 12.07 -3.68 -16.62
CA ILE A 219 12.53 -2.33 -16.31
C ILE A 219 13.79 -2.38 -15.41
N GLY A 220 13.81 -3.23 -14.38
CA GLY A 220 14.98 -3.43 -13.52
C GLY A 220 16.20 -3.95 -14.28
N THR A 221 15.98 -4.83 -15.27
CA THR A 221 17.04 -5.31 -16.19
C THR A 221 17.60 -4.17 -17.03
N LEU A 222 16.75 -3.30 -17.57
CA LEU A 222 17.16 -2.08 -18.27
C LEU A 222 18.01 -1.18 -17.37
N VAL A 223 17.53 -0.87 -16.16
CA VAL A 223 18.25 -0.01 -15.19
C VAL A 223 19.63 -0.61 -14.85
N THR A 224 19.68 -1.92 -14.59
CA THR A 224 20.93 -2.62 -14.30
C THR A 224 21.92 -2.51 -15.45
N ARG A 225 21.46 -2.64 -16.70
CA ARG A 225 22.29 -2.49 -17.89
C ARG A 225 22.87 -1.08 -18.02
N LEU A 226 22.00 -0.07 -17.88
CA LEU A 226 22.40 1.34 -18.00
C LEU A 226 23.35 1.77 -16.88
N ASN A 227 23.19 1.26 -15.67
CA ASN A 227 24.04 1.60 -14.53
C ASN A 227 25.48 1.09 -14.65
N ARG A 228 25.76 0.09 -15.51
CA ARG A 228 27.14 -0.38 -15.75
C ARG A 228 28.05 0.69 -16.37
N GLU A 229 27.45 1.62 -17.10
CA GLU A 229 28.15 2.70 -17.79
C GLU A 229 28.10 4.04 -17.04
N ARG A 230 27.49 4.07 -15.86
CA ARG A 230 27.34 5.28 -15.04
C ARG A 230 28.31 5.29 -13.87
N ALA A 231 28.85 6.46 -13.55
CA ALA A 231 29.54 6.65 -12.29
C ALA A 231 28.60 6.37 -11.12
N GLU A 232 29.08 5.84 -10.02
CA GLU A 232 28.29 5.45 -8.84
C GLU A 232 27.35 6.57 -8.37
N ALA A 233 27.86 7.81 -8.31
CA ALA A 233 27.06 8.98 -7.90
C ALA A 233 25.92 9.33 -8.87
N ASP A 234 25.93 8.80 -10.09
CA ASP A 234 24.95 9.07 -11.15
C ASP A 234 24.16 7.82 -11.56
N GLN A 235 24.37 6.69 -10.88
CA GLN A 235 23.57 5.49 -11.10
C GLN A 235 22.10 5.77 -10.81
N ILE A 236 21.23 5.20 -11.62
CA ILE A 236 19.79 5.31 -11.48
C ILE A 236 19.35 4.47 -10.27
N ILE A 237 18.64 5.09 -9.35
CA ILE A 237 17.96 4.42 -8.25
C ILE A 237 16.53 4.10 -8.69
N TYR A 238 16.16 2.82 -8.70
CA TYR A 238 14.84 2.38 -9.13
C TYR A 238 13.90 2.21 -7.93
N VAL A 239 12.90 3.09 -7.81
CA VAL A 239 11.95 3.18 -6.69
C VAL A 239 10.55 2.78 -7.14
N ILE A 240 9.89 1.89 -6.39
CA ILE A 240 8.58 1.34 -6.70
C ILE A 240 7.55 1.67 -5.63
N ASP A 241 6.42 2.28 -6.06
CA ASP A 241 5.15 2.18 -5.36
C ASP A 241 4.53 0.82 -5.68
N GLY A 242 4.61 -0.10 -4.74
CA GLY A 242 4.17 -1.47 -4.92
C GLY A 242 2.77 -1.77 -4.41
N VAL A 243 2.05 -0.80 -3.86
CA VAL A 243 0.86 -1.01 -3.04
C VAL A 243 -0.24 -1.83 -3.69
N HIS A 244 -0.41 -1.77 -5.01
CA HIS A 244 -1.46 -2.50 -5.74
C HIS A 244 -0.98 -3.79 -6.40
N GLY A 245 0.33 -4.08 -6.37
CA GLY A 245 0.89 -5.36 -6.78
C GLY A 245 1.20 -6.29 -5.60
N PHE A 246 1.52 -5.70 -4.44
CA PHE A 246 1.93 -6.40 -3.23
C PHE A 246 0.76 -7.15 -2.58
N GLY A 247 0.79 -8.47 -2.65
CA GLY A 247 -0.26 -9.35 -2.11
C GLY A 247 -1.26 -9.86 -3.15
N CYS A 248 -1.33 -9.26 -4.36
CA CYS A 248 -2.16 -9.78 -5.46
C CYS A 248 -1.34 -10.29 -6.66
N SER A 249 -0.02 -10.23 -6.59
CA SER A 249 0.91 -10.83 -7.56
C SER A 249 1.73 -11.94 -6.91
N GLU A 250 2.14 -12.94 -7.68
CA GLU A 250 2.98 -14.01 -7.16
C GLU A 250 4.45 -13.62 -7.03
N ALA A 251 4.89 -12.57 -7.71
CA ALA A 251 6.29 -12.16 -7.73
C ALA A 251 6.77 -11.70 -6.34
N GLN A 252 7.98 -12.13 -5.98
CA GLN A 252 8.67 -11.62 -4.79
C GLN A 252 9.31 -10.26 -5.10
N VAL A 253 9.29 -9.35 -4.13
CA VAL A 253 9.84 -7.99 -4.28
C VAL A 253 11.32 -8.04 -4.68
N ALA A 254 12.11 -8.92 -4.04
CA ALA A 254 13.53 -9.10 -4.34
C ALA A 254 13.82 -9.51 -5.79
N SER A 255 12.82 -10.06 -6.51
CA SER A 255 12.95 -10.47 -7.92
C SER A 255 12.54 -9.39 -8.92
N LEU A 256 12.04 -8.24 -8.46
CA LEU A 256 11.54 -7.17 -9.33
C LEU A 256 12.64 -6.27 -9.92
N GLY A 257 13.86 -6.36 -9.38
CA GLY A 257 15.01 -5.58 -9.86
C GLY A 257 15.01 -4.11 -9.40
N CYS A 258 14.20 -3.75 -8.43
CA CYS A 258 14.19 -2.40 -7.84
C CYS A 258 15.21 -2.25 -6.70
N ASP A 259 15.54 -1.00 -6.38
CA ASP A 259 16.39 -0.64 -5.24
C ASP A 259 15.56 -0.39 -3.99
N PHE A 260 14.41 0.26 -4.15
CA PHE A 260 13.45 0.52 -3.08
C PHE A 260 12.04 0.15 -3.51
N PHE A 261 11.29 -0.40 -2.59
CA PHE A 261 9.89 -0.78 -2.76
C PHE A 261 9.08 -0.36 -1.53
N SER A 262 7.98 0.34 -1.71
CA SER A 262 7.09 0.72 -0.61
C SER A 262 5.68 0.19 -0.81
N ALA A 263 5.08 -0.37 0.24
CA ALA A 263 3.70 -0.82 0.22
C ALA A 263 3.04 -0.76 1.59
N GLY A 264 1.77 -0.34 1.62
CA GLY A 264 0.91 -0.54 2.79
C GLY A 264 0.42 -1.99 2.86
N THR A 265 0.38 -2.57 4.05
CA THR A 265 -0.07 -3.95 4.26
C THR A 265 -1.58 -4.07 4.41
N HIS A 266 -2.28 -2.95 4.58
CA HIS A 266 -3.73 -2.85 4.83
C HIS A 266 -4.62 -3.01 3.57
N LYS A 267 -4.05 -3.42 2.43
CA LYS A 267 -4.78 -3.71 1.18
C LYS A 267 -4.73 -5.22 0.90
N TRP A 268 -3.91 -5.65 -0.03
CA TRP A 268 -3.88 -7.04 -0.50
C TRP A 268 -3.19 -8.03 0.44
N ILE A 269 -2.34 -7.55 1.36
CA ILE A 269 -1.78 -8.37 2.45
C ILE A 269 -2.81 -8.56 3.59
N LEU A 270 -3.92 -7.80 3.57
CA LEU A 270 -5.02 -7.90 4.54
C LEU A 270 -4.60 -7.57 5.98
N GLY A 271 -3.51 -6.83 6.13
CA GLY A 271 -2.98 -6.38 7.42
C GLY A 271 -3.79 -5.26 8.06
N PRO A 272 -3.50 -4.94 9.33
CA PRO A 272 -4.16 -3.86 10.04
C PRO A 272 -3.98 -2.49 9.37
N HIS A 273 -4.92 -1.59 9.60
CA HIS A 273 -4.84 -0.22 9.12
C HIS A 273 -3.68 0.51 9.81
N GLY A 274 -3.07 1.45 9.11
CA GLY A 274 -1.92 2.20 9.63
C GLY A 274 -0.64 1.37 9.69
N THR A 275 -0.49 0.38 8.79
CA THR A 275 0.71 -0.45 8.67
C THR A 275 1.21 -0.51 7.24
N GLY A 276 2.52 -0.60 7.09
CA GLY A 276 3.21 -0.68 5.81
C GLY A 276 4.70 -0.96 6.00
N LEU A 277 5.40 -1.03 4.89
CA LEU A 277 6.84 -1.28 4.87
C LEU A 277 7.53 -0.56 3.71
N VAL A 278 8.82 -0.37 3.88
CA VAL A 278 9.80 -0.16 2.80
C VAL A 278 10.75 -1.34 2.81
N TRP A 279 10.89 -1.98 1.67
CA TRP A 279 11.97 -2.92 1.39
C TRP A 279 13.04 -2.21 0.57
N ALA A 280 14.31 -2.44 0.91
CA ALA A 280 15.41 -1.98 0.08
C ALA A 280 16.32 -3.16 -0.27
N ARG A 281 16.86 -3.13 -1.50
CA ARG A 281 17.90 -4.07 -1.90
C ARG A 281 19.13 -3.90 -1.00
N GLU A 282 19.85 -4.97 -0.74
CA GLU A 282 21.05 -4.96 0.10
C GLU A 282 22.01 -3.82 -0.28
N GLY A 283 22.49 -3.10 0.72
CA GLY A 283 23.36 -1.93 0.59
C GLY A 283 22.67 -0.61 0.27
N GLN A 284 21.41 -0.62 -0.18
CA GLN A 284 20.73 0.62 -0.60
C GLN A 284 20.33 1.54 0.57
N TRP A 285 20.17 1.00 1.77
CA TRP A 285 19.88 1.83 2.94
C TRP A 285 20.95 2.88 3.24
N ALA A 286 22.21 2.60 2.90
CA ALA A 286 23.32 3.55 3.07
C ALA A 286 23.12 4.86 2.29
N GLN A 287 22.31 4.86 1.23
CA GLN A 287 21.99 6.07 0.46
C GLN A 287 20.90 6.96 1.11
N ILE A 288 20.19 6.43 2.11
CA ILE A 288 19.09 7.15 2.77
C ILE A 288 19.61 7.96 3.97
N THR A 289 19.32 9.24 3.99
CA THR A 289 19.38 10.05 5.21
C THR A 289 18.04 9.92 5.94
N PRO A 290 18.01 9.38 7.18
CA PRO A 290 16.76 9.27 7.94
C PRO A 290 16.08 10.63 8.10
N THR A 291 14.77 10.65 7.87
CA THR A 291 13.96 11.89 7.93
C THR A 291 13.12 11.99 9.20
N ILE A 292 12.89 10.86 9.85
CA ILE A 292 12.14 10.76 11.10
C ILE A 292 13.02 10.00 12.11
N PRO A 293 13.23 10.52 13.34
CA PRO A 293 13.99 9.82 14.36
C PRO A 293 13.40 8.45 14.70
N THR A 294 14.25 7.51 15.06
CA THR A 294 13.87 6.14 15.43
C THR A 294 14.15 5.84 16.91
N ILE A 295 13.35 4.92 17.47
CA ILE A 295 13.65 4.24 18.75
C ILE A 295 13.97 2.75 18.54
N MET A 296 13.96 2.29 17.26
CA MET A 296 14.18 0.87 16.92
C MET A 296 15.66 0.54 16.66
N ALA A 297 16.53 1.56 16.57
CA ALA A 297 17.95 1.38 16.35
C ALA A 297 18.76 1.84 17.58
N ALA A 298 19.67 0.98 18.05
CA ALA A 298 20.45 1.27 19.25
C ALA A 298 21.50 2.38 19.02
N GLU A 299 22.14 2.43 17.85
CA GLU A 299 23.26 3.33 17.60
C GLU A 299 22.89 4.82 17.71
N PRO A 300 21.80 5.35 17.12
CA PRO A 300 21.42 6.75 17.33
C PRO A 300 21.20 7.09 18.80
N GLY A 301 20.58 6.20 19.57
CA GLY A 301 20.38 6.40 21.02
C GLY A 301 21.68 6.33 21.82
N ASN A 302 22.62 5.45 21.45
CA ASN A 302 23.95 5.36 22.07
C ASN A 302 24.79 6.61 21.77
N ALA A 303 24.78 7.04 20.52
CA ALA A 303 25.47 8.26 20.09
C ALA A 303 24.99 9.49 20.87
N TRP A 304 23.65 9.65 21.01
CA TRP A 304 23.08 10.71 21.82
C TRP A 304 23.54 10.67 23.29
N ARG A 305 23.52 9.48 23.92
CA ARG A 305 24.01 9.32 25.32
C ARG A 305 25.50 9.66 25.47
N GLN A 306 26.28 9.41 24.42
CA GLN A 306 27.72 9.68 24.38
C GLN A 306 28.06 11.07 23.83
N GLN A 307 27.06 11.89 23.49
CA GLN A 307 27.23 13.25 22.93
C GLN A 307 28.12 13.27 21.67
N ARG A 308 27.93 12.30 20.80
CA ARG A 308 28.63 12.18 19.51
C ARG A 308 27.63 11.93 18.37
N ASP A 309 28.09 12.08 17.13
CA ASP A 309 27.30 11.67 15.97
C ASP A 309 27.18 10.14 15.86
N PRO A 310 26.06 9.61 15.32
CA PRO A 310 25.92 8.19 15.02
C PRO A 310 27.01 7.71 14.08
N GLN A 311 27.51 6.49 14.30
CA GLN A 311 28.55 5.86 13.49
C GLN A 311 27.97 4.71 12.67
N GLY A 312 28.60 4.46 11.52
CA GLY A 312 28.18 3.42 10.57
C GLY A 312 27.19 3.93 9.52
N GLU A 313 26.80 3.02 8.66
CA GLU A 313 25.87 3.31 7.57
C GLU A 313 24.41 3.21 8.03
N THR A 314 23.55 3.99 7.39
CA THR A 314 22.09 3.90 7.62
C THR A 314 21.59 2.50 7.34
N GLN A 315 20.75 1.99 8.22
CA GLN A 315 20.08 0.70 8.14
C GLN A 315 18.56 0.89 8.16
N ALA A 316 17.80 -0.13 7.77
CA ALA A 316 16.33 -0.08 7.79
C ALA A 316 15.75 0.35 9.14
N ALA A 317 16.31 -0.14 10.24
CA ALA A 317 15.88 0.22 11.60
C ALA A 317 16.07 1.72 11.89
N TRP A 318 17.08 2.37 11.28
CA TRP A 318 17.29 3.82 11.46
C TRP A 318 16.26 4.65 10.72
N VAL A 319 15.67 4.09 9.67
CA VAL A 319 14.66 4.75 8.81
C VAL A 319 13.25 4.48 9.31
N SER A 320 13.04 3.38 10.05
CA SER A 320 11.75 3.07 10.67
C SER A 320 11.35 4.15 11.66
N PRO A 321 10.22 4.88 11.46
CA PRO A 321 9.81 5.97 12.32
C PRO A 321 9.67 5.54 13.78
N GLY A 322 10.25 6.32 14.68
CA GLY A 322 10.14 6.14 16.13
C GLY A 322 8.85 6.72 16.70
N GLY A 323 8.75 6.64 18.03
CA GLY A 323 7.59 7.06 18.80
C GLY A 323 6.65 5.90 19.13
N PHE A 324 5.66 6.20 19.99
CA PHE A 324 4.65 5.22 20.37
C PHE A 324 3.55 5.20 19.31
N LEU A 325 3.43 4.07 18.63
CA LEU A 325 2.49 3.81 17.56
C LEU A 325 1.35 2.91 18.07
N ALA A 326 0.39 2.59 17.21
CA ALA A 326 -0.59 1.54 17.46
C ALA A 326 0.09 0.16 17.31
N PHE A 327 0.85 -0.24 18.33
CA PHE A 327 1.65 -1.48 18.28
C PHE A 327 0.80 -2.71 18.07
N GLU A 328 -0.43 -2.75 18.62
CA GLU A 328 -1.39 -3.81 18.38
C GLU A 328 -1.68 -4.02 16.88
N ASN A 329 -1.66 -2.94 16.10
CA ASN A 329 -1.81 -3.02 14.65
C ASN A 329 -0.51 -3.45 13.99
N GLN A 330 0.61 -2.81 14.34
CA GLN A 330 1.91 -3.13 13.73
C GLN A 330 2.32 -4.58 13.97
N TRP A 331 2.11 -5.09 15.20
CA TRP A 331 2.46 -6.47 15.56
C TRP A 331 1.49 -7.49 14.97
N GLY A 332 0.22 -7.12 14.78
CA GLY A 332 -0.77 -7.95 14.08
C GLY A 332 -0.47 -8.18 12.58
N VAL A 333 0.53 -7.51 12.02
CA VAL A 333 0.97 -7.71 10.62
C VAL A 333 1.59 -9.10 10.43
N ILE A 334 2.17 -9.71 11.48
CA ILE A 334 2.72 -11.07 11.42
C ILE A 334 1.65 -12.05 10.93
N GLU A 335 0.47 -12.01 11.56
CA GLU A 335 -0.64 -12.91 11.22
C GLU A 335 -1.21 -12.63 9.82
N ALA A 336 -1.07 -11.41 9.32
CA ALA A 336 -1.46 -11.08 7.96
C ALA A 336 -0.54 -11.78 6.94
N PHE A 337 0.78 -11.72 7.13
CA PHE A 337 1.73 -12.45 6.28
C PHE A 337 1.56 -13.96 6.40
N GLU A 338 1.37 -14.50 7.62
CA GLU A 338 1.11 -15.92 7.82
C GLU A 338 -0.19 -16.38 7.15
N PHE A 339 -1.23 -15.57 7.19
CA PHE A 339 -2.50 -15.87 6.54
C PHE A 339 -2.36 -15.97 5.01
N VAL A 340 -1.76 -14.97 4.37
CA VAL A 340 -1.57 -14.99 2.91
C VAL A 340 -0.56 -16.07 2.48
N LYS A 341 0.44 -16.38 3.32
CA LYS A 341 1.40 -17.45 3.08
C LYS A 341 0.71 -18.84 3.13
N LYS A 342 -0.18 -19.07 4.10
CA LYS A 342 -0.95 -20.33 4.21
C LYS A 342 -1.85 -20.57 3.01
N ILE A 343 -2.47 -19.52 2.44
CA ILE A 343 -3.27 -19.65 1.22
C ILE A 343 -2.36 -19.90 0.01
N GLY A 344 -1.21 -19.30 -0.01
CA GLY A 344 -0.23 -19.39 -1.09
C GLY A 344 -0.34 -18.22 -2.08
N ARG A 345 0.79 -17.58 -2.35
CA ARG A 345 0.92 -16.40 -3.20
C ARG A 345 0.37 -16.61 -4.60
N LYS A 346 0.78 -17.72 -5.26
CA LYS A 346 0.31 -18.07 -6.59
C LYS A 346 -1.21 -18.28 -6.60
N ARG A 347 -1.73 -18.99 -5.62
CA ARG A 347 -3.16 -19.27 -5.50
C ARG A 347 -3.99 -17.99 -5.33
N ILE A 348 -3.50 -17.01 -4.55
CA ILE A 348 -4.12 -15.68 -4.43
C ILE A 348 -4.08 -14.96 -5.77
N ALA A 349 -2.92 -14.91 -6.44
CA ALA A 349 -2.77 -14.25 -7.73
C ALA A 349 -3.68 -14.86 -8.81
N ASP A 350 -3.75 -16.19 -8.88
CA ASP A 350 -4.64 -16.91 -9.80
C ASP A 350 -6.12 -16.56 -9.54
N ARG A 351 -6.55 -16.51 -8.27
CA ARG A 351 -7.93 -16.15 -7.90
C ARG A 351 -8.25 -14.70 -8.25
N VAL A 352 -7.34 -13.78 -8.01
CA VAL A 352 -7.49 -12.37 -8.38
C VAL A 352 -7.59 -12.24 -9.90
N ALA A 353 -6.73 -12.94 -10.65
CA ALA A 353 -6.75 -12.94 -12.11
C ALA A 353 -8.04 -13.55 -12.67
N GLU A 354 -8.52 -14.67 -12.11
CA GLU A 354 -9.77 -15.32 -12.49
C GLU A 354 -10.96 -14.36 -12.36
N LEU A 355 -11.21 -13.81 -11.17
CA LEU A 355 -12.38 -12.99 -10.89
C LEU A 355 -12.36 -11.68 -11.69
N ASN A 356 -11.21 -10.99 -11.74
CA ASN A 356 -11.08 -9.76 -12.53
C ASN A 356 -11.09 -10.05 -14.03
N GLY A 357 -10.63 -11.23 -14.47
CA GLY A 357 -10.78 -11.73 -15.84
C GLY A 357 -12.25 -11.88 -16.24
N GLN A 358 -13.05 -12.57 -15.42
CA GLN A 358 -14.50 -12.72 -15.63
C GLN A 358 -15.19 -11.33 -15.71
N LEU A 359 -14.82 -10.40 -14.84
CA LEU A 359 -15.35 -9.05 -14.84
C LEU A 359 -15.00 -8.31 -16.14
N LYS A 360 -13.73 -8.32 -16.56
CA LYS A 360 -13.27 -7.68 -17.80
C LYS A 360 -13.98 -8.24 -19.04
N GLU A 361 -14.08 -9.57 -19.13
CA GLU A 361 -14.78 -10.22 -20.24
C GLU A 361 -16.28 -9.89 -20.29
N GLY A 362 -16.91 -9.78 -19.12
CA GLY A 362 -18.31 -9.38 -19.01
C GLY A 362 -18.53 -7.92 -19.42
N LEU A 363 -17.66 -7.01 -18.95
CA LEU A 363 -17.70 -5.58 -19.28
C LEU A 363 -17.41 -5.33 -20.76
N ALA A 364 -16.44 -6.02 -21.36
CA ALA A 364 -16.09 -5.89 -22.77
C ALA A 364 -17.21 -6.28 -23.75
N LYS A 365 -18.21 -7.03 -23.30
CA LYS A 365 -19.40 -7.38 -24.10
C LYS A 365 -20.46 -6.27 -24.13
N LEU A 366 -20.31 -5.25 -23.29
CA LEU A 366 -21.27 -4.13 -23.22
C LEU A 366 -20.86 -3.04 -24.22
N PRO A 367 -21.73 -2.69 -25.19
CA PRO A 367 -21.36 -1.83 -26.32
C PRO A 367 -21.06 -0.37 -25.90
N ASN A 368 -21.51 0.02 -24.72
CA ASN A 368 -21.31 1.36 -24.17
C ASN A 368 -20.18 1.41 -23.10
N VAL A 369 -19.47 0.31 -22.89
CA VAL A 369 -18.34 0.25 -21.94
C VAL A 369 -17.02 0.25 -22.69
N HIS A 370 -16.12 1.16 -22.29
CA HIS A 370 -14.73 1.18 -22.74
C HIS A 370 -13.81 0.80 -21.58
N LEU A 371 -13.03 -0.27 -21.75
CA LEU A 371 -12.07 -0.73 -20.75
C LEU A 371 -10.75 0.03 -20.88
N HIS A 372 -10.22 0.54 -19.76
CA HIS A 372 -8.87 1.10 -19.65
C HIS A 372 -7.85 0.07 -19.14
N THR A 373 -8.33 -1.07 -18.65
CA THR A 373 -7.48 -2.14 -18.15
C THR A 373 -7.27 -3.20 -19.21
N PRO A 374 -6.00 -3.61 -19.47
CA PRO A 374 -5.71 -4.69 -20.41
C PRO A 374 -6.46 -5.98 -20.04
N ARG A 375 -6.98 -6.66 -21.05
CA ARG A 375 -7.73 -7.91 -20.84
C ARG A 375 -6.83 -9.06 -20.38
N CYS A 376 -5.60 -9.10 -20.88
CA CYS A 376 -4.64 -10.14 -20.49
C CYS A 376 -4.21 -10.00 -19.02
N ALA A 377 -3.94 -11.16 -18.38
CA ALA A 377 -3.49 -11.22 -16.99
C ALA A 377 -2.03 -10.75 -16.82
N GLU A 378 -1.25 -10.75 -17.88
CA GLU A 378 0.16 -10.31 -17.85
C GLU A 378 0.27 -8.82 -17.50
N PHE A 379 -0.57 -7.97 -18.11
CA PHE A 379 -0.53 -6.53 -17.93
C PHE A 379 -1.69 -5.99 -17.07
N SER A 380 -2.33 -6.84 -16.29
CA SER A 380 -3.38 -6.44 -15.34
C SER A 380 -3.25 -7.21 -14.02
N ALA A 381 -3.87 -6.69 -12.97
CA ALA A 381 -3.90 -7.32 -11.66
C ALA A 381 -5.31 -7.22 -11.05
N GLY A 382 -5.40 -6.84 -9.77
CA GLY A 382 -6.67 -6.80 -9.03
C GLY A 382 -7.52 -5.54 -9.26
N ILE A 383 -7.20 -4.67 -10.23
CA ILE A 383 -7.95 -3.43 -10.51
C ILE A 383 -8.48 -3.48 -11.95
N VAL A 384 -9.75 -3.12 -12.13
CA VAL A 384 -10.42 -2.99 -13.42
C VAL A 384 -11.04 -1.61 -13.52
N CYS A 385 -10.64 -0.82 -14.53
CA CYS A 385 -11.13 0.53 -14.80
C CYS A 385 -11.86 0.58 -16.14
N CYS A 386 -12.99 1.29 -16.18
CA CYS A 386 -13.74 1.48 -17.41
C CYS A 386 -14.51 2.80 -17.41
N ASP A 387 -14.84 3.27 -18.62
CA ASP A 387 -15.85 4.30 -18.85
C ASP A 387 -17.17 3.66 -19.29
N VAL A 388 -18.27 4.35 -18.97
CA VAL A 388 -19.62 3.98 -19.43
C VAL A 388 -20.17 5.16 -20.22
N LYS A 389 -20.32 5.00 -21.54
CA LYS A 389 -20.77 6.08 -22.42
C LYS A 389 -22.14 6.62 -21.97
N GLY A 390 -22.24 7.94 -21.85
CA GLY A 390 -23.46 8.61 -21.41
C GLY A 390 -23.63 8.70 -19.88
N TRP A 391 -22.69 8.17 -19.09
CA TRP A 391 -22.75 8.19 -17.62
C TRP A 391 -21.48 8.76 -17.02
N THR A 392 -21.60 9.54 -15.95
CA THR A 392 -20.43 9.89 -15.16
C THR A 392 -20.03 8.71 -14.25
N PRO A 393 -18.72 8.55 -13.93
CA PRO A 393 -18.29 7.50 -13.02
C PRO A 393 -18.99 7.57 -11.65
N LYS A 394 -19.31 8.79 -11.17
CA LYS A 394 -20.04 8.99 -9.89
C LYS A 394 -21.47 8.46 -9.97
N ASP A 395 -22.17 8.67 -11.09
CA ASP A 395 -23.55 8.20 -11.23
C ASP A 395 -23.61 6.68 -11.36
N VAL A 396 -22.65 6.08 -12.08
CA VAL A 396 -22.51 4.61 -12.15
C VAL A 396 -22.28 4.02 -10.75
N VAL A 397 -21.34 4.59 -9.99
CA VAL A 397 -21.03 4.13 -8.62
C VAL A 397 -22.23 4.32 -7.70
N ALA A 398 -22.97 5.43 -7.81
CA ALA A 398 -24.19 5.67 -7.02
C ALA A 398 -25.27 4.61 -7.30
N LYS A 399 -25.48 4.27 -8.58
CA LYS A 399 -26.44 3.23 -8.97
C LYS A 399 -26.01 1.83 -8.51
N LEU A 400 -24.72 1.50 -8.61
CA LEU A 400 -24.16 0.25 -8.05
C LEU A 400 -24.37 0.18 -6.53
N LYS A 401 -24.07 1.26 -5.80
CA LYS A 401 -24.26 1.36 -4.35
C LYS A 401 -25.71 1.18 -3.93
N ALA A 402 -26.67 1.73 -4.70
CA ALA A 402 -28.11 1.51 -4.49
C ALA A 402 -28.50 0.02 -4.59
N GLN A 403 -27.73 -0.77 -5.31
CA GLN A 403 -27.87 -2.24 -5.42
C GLN A 403 -26.92 -2.99 -4.47
N LYS A 404 -26.39 -2.31 -3.44
CA LYS A 404 -25.47 -2.86 -2.43
C LYS A 404 -24.16 -3.41 -3.03
N ILE A 405 -23.70 -2.83 -4.14
CA ILE A 405 -22.41 -3.15 -4.77
C ILE A 405 -21.47 -1.96 -4.58
N ILE A 406 -20.33 -2.19 -3.91
CA ILE A 406 -19.38 -1.15 -3.57
C ILE A 406 -18.23 -1.14 -4.57
N ALA A 407 -18.25 -0.17 -5.46
CA ALA A 407 -17.20 0.18 -6.41
C ALA A 407 -16.73 1.63 -6.15
N SER A 408 -15.82 2.19 -6.92
CA SER A 408 -15.40 3.58 -6.78
C SER A 408 -15.26 4.30 -8.11
N ALA A 409 -15.41 5.64 -8.09
CA ALA A 409 -14.91 6.52 -9.13
C ALA A 409 -13.45 6.87 -8.83
N THR A 410 -12.59 6.85 -9.85
CA THR A 410 -11.18 7.22 -9.66
C THR A 410 -11.03 8.73 -9.48
N PRO A 411 -10.15 9.19 -8.57
CA PRO A 411 -9.93 10.62 -8.32
C PRO A 411 -8.80 11.19 -9.20
N TYR A 412 -8.64 10.68 -10.42
CA TYR A 412 -7.68 11.18 -11.39
C TYR A 412 -8.29 12.28 -12.27
N ARG A 413 -7.45 13.00 -13.04
CA ARG A 413 -7.90 14.01 -13.98
C ARG A 413 -8.93 13.46 -14.97
N HIS A 414 -8.66 12.26 -15.52
CA HIS A 414 -9.66 11.43 -16.18
C HIS A 414 -10.20 10.43 -15.17
N SER A 415 -11.44 10.63 -14.73
CA SER A 415 -12.10 9.76 -13.76
C SER A 415 -12.78 8.60 -14.47
N THR A 416 -12.59 7.39 -13.97
CA THR A 416 -13.17 6.15 -14.48
C THR A 416 -13.97 5.43 -13.39
N VAL A 417 -14.86 4.52 -13.74
CA VAL A 417 -15.43 3.54 -12.80
C VAL A 417 -14.35 2.49 -12.51
N ARG A 418 -14.11 2.21 -11.23
CA ARG A 418 -13.07 1.29 -10.80
C ARG A 418 -13.63 0.19 -9.92
N PHE A 419 -13.32 -1.03 -10.30
CA PHE A 419 -13.66 -2.26 -9.60
C PHE A 419 -12.40 -2.98 -9.14
N SER A 420 -12.58 -3.87 -8.16
CA SER A 420 -11.47 -4.69 -7.66
C SER A 420 -12.02 -5.91 -6.92
N ALA A 421 -11.90 -7.07 -7.54
CA ALA A 421 -12.22 -8.34 -6.92
C ALA A 421 -10.99 -8.98 -6.29
N GLY A 422 -11.12 -9.51 -5.08
CA GLY A 422 -10.09 -10.19 -4.32
C GLY A 422 -10.55 -11.54 -3.79
N ILE A 423 -9.76 -12.13 -2.90
CA ILE A 423 -10.03 -13.48 -2.33
C ILE A 423 -11.31 -13.55 -1.50
N ILE A 424 -11.87 -12.41 -1.13
CA ILE A 424 -13.17 -12.32 -0.42
C ILE A 424 -14.37 -12.43 -1.35
N ASN A 425 -14.16 -12.37 -2.66
CA ASN A 425 -15.23 -12.36 -3.66
C ASN A 425 -15.49 -13.74 -4.25
N THR A 426 -16.70 -13.91 -4.79
CA THR A 426 -17.14 -15.10 -5.48
C THR A 426 -17.48 -14.79 -6.94
N PRO A 427 -17.58 -15.81 -7.84
CA PRO A 427 -18.08 -15.61 -9.20
C PRO A 427 -19.49 -15.01 -9.24
N GLU A 428 -20.33 -15.31 -8.23
CA GLU A 428 -21.69 -14.76 -8.10
C GLU A 428 -21.65 -13.25 -7.81
N ASP A 429 -20.67 -12.77 -7.04
CA ASP A 429 -20.45 -11.33 -6.82
C ASP A 429 -20.14 -10.61 -8.16
N ILE A 430 -19.34 -11.25 -9.01
CA ILE A 430 -19.01 -10.73 -10.34
C ILE A 430 -20.26 -10.70 -11.24
N GLU A 431 -21.02 -11.79 -11.31
CA GLU A 431 -22.23 -11.84 -12.12
C GLU A 431 -23.29 -10.85 -11.63
N LYS A 432 -23.47 -10.69 -10.32
CA LYS A 432 -24.35 -9.66 -9.73
C LYS A 432 -23.93 -8.26 -10.15
N THR A 433 -22.63 -7.98 -10.17
CA THR A 433 -22.07 -6.69 -10.63
C THR A 433 -22.34 -6.48 -12.11
N LEU A 434 -22.06 -7.48 -12.96
CA LEU A 434 -22.28 -7.41 -14.39
C LEU A 434 -23.78 -7.26 -14.75
N LYS A 435 -24.68 -7.89 -13.96
CA LYS A 435 -26.13 -7.72 -14.14
C LYS A 435 -26.54 -6.26 -13.95
N VAL A 436 -25.99 -5.56 -12.98
CA VAL A 436 -26.26 -4.12 -12.80
C VAL A 436 -25.59 -3.32 -13.91
N MET A 437 -24.36 -3.66 -14.32
CA MET A 437 -23.67 -2.96 -15.41
C MET A 437 -24.44 -3.04 -16.75
N ARG A 438 -25.12 -4.15 -17.04
CA ARG A 438 -26.00 -4.28 -18.23
C ARG A 438 -27.17 -3.28 -18.24
N THR A 439 -27.57 -2.73 -17.10
CA THR A 439 -28.67 -1.75 -17.02
C THR A 439 -28.27 -0.33 -17.43
N PHE A 440 -26.99 -0.11 -17.75
CA PHE A 440 -26.49 1.15 -18.30
C PHE A 440 -26.41 1.13 -19.84
N ALA A 441 -26.62 -0.06 -20.45
CA ALA A 441 -26.60 -0.23 -21.91
C ALA A 441 -27.78 0.44 -22.58
#